data_ee854e433018bed74d04637198c35477
#
_entry.id   ee854e433018bed74d04637198c35477
#
_cell.length_a   1.000
_cell.length_b   1.000
_cell.length_c   1.000
_cell.angle_alpha   90.00
_cell.angle_beta   90.00
_cell.angle_gamma   90.00
#
_symmetry.space_group_name_H-M   'P 1'
#
loop_
_entity.id
_entity.type
_entity.pdbx_description
1 polymer ?
#
loop_
_entity_poly.entity_id
_entity_poly.type
_entity_poly.pdbx_seq_one_letter_code
_entity_poly.pdbx_strand_id
1 'polypeptide(L)'
;MKNFRRIGILTSGGDAPGMNAVVRAAARAALARGVEVYGIYEGYKGLIHDNMKLFSSPADLCNIITRSGTILYSDRCLEFKTPEGMAKAIATCEKNHIDGIIACGGDGTFRGATDLSNHGIPTIGIPGTIDNDITSTDYTVGFDTAMNTVVQMVDRLRDTCESHARCDVVEVMGRWAGHIALRTGIACGASAVAISEIPFDAVSYTHLT
;
A
#
# COMPACT_ATOMS: atom_id res chain seq x y z
N MET A 1 4.45 8.58 -29.35
CA MET A 1 4.40 8.45 -27.86
C MET A 1 3.60 9.62 -27.32
N LYS A 2 2.63 9.37 -26.41
CA LYS A 2 1.88 10.44 -25.75
C LYS A 2 2.85 11.18 -24.83
N ASN A 3 2.97 12.49 -25.01
CA ASN A 3 3.90 13.29 -24.21
C ASN A 3 3.17 13.72 -22.94
N PHE A 4 3.51 13.13 -21.79
CA PHE A 4 2.93 13.48 -20.51
C PHE A 4 3.54 14.81 -20.02
N ARG A 5 2.71 15.81 -19.78
CA ARG A 5 3.13 17.12 -19.24
C ARG A 5 2.80 17.26 -17.77
N ARG A 6 1.72 16.59 -17.33
CA ARG A 6 1.21 16.69 -15.97
C ARG A 6 0.67 15.36 -15.50
N ILE A 7 1.10 14.90 -14.34
CA ILE A 7 0.66 13.63 -13.74
C ILE A 7 0.16 13.83 -12.31
N GLY A 8 -0.80 12.98 -11.92
CA GLY A 8 -1.22 12.83 -10.53
C GLY A 8 -0.54 11.62 -9.89
N ILE A 9 -0.20 11.72 -8.60
CA ILE A 9 0.24 10.60 -7.79
C ILE A 9 -0.70 10.48 -6.60
N LEU A 10 -1.22 9.28 -6.36
CA LEU A 10 -2.08 8.98 -5.21
C LEU A 10 -1.66 7.69 -4.50
N THR A 11 -2.01 7.62 -3.23
CA THR A 11 -1.96 6.40 -2.43
C THR A 11 -3.39 6.08 -1.98
N SER A 12 -3.84 4.84 -2.09
CA SER A 12 -5.23 4.46 -1.82
C SER A 12 -5.32 3.11 -1.13
N GLY A 13 -6.35 2.94 -0.32
CA GLY A 13 -6.57 1.74 0.50
C GLY A 13 -5.90 1.84 1.87
N GLY A 14 -5.39 0.73 2.41
CA GLY A 14 -4.56 0.73 3.61
C GLY A 14 -3.18 1.30 3.31
N ASP A 15 -2.58 1.98 4.28
CA ASP A 15 -1.20 2.42 4.14
C ASP A 15 -0.22 1.25 4.30
N ALA A 16 0.96 1.39 3.74
CA ALA A 16 2.03 0.43 3.87
C ALA A 16 3.38 1.14 4.06
N PRO A 17 4.32 0.55 4.78
CA PRO A 17 5.69 1.05 4.84
C PRO A 17 6.26 1.17 3.43
N GLY A 18 6.94 2.28 3.12
CA GLY A 18 7.51 2.51 1.79
C GLY A 18 6.63 3.26 0.80
N MET A 19 5.34 3.52 1.07
CA MET A 19 4.51 4.37 0.19
C MET A 19 5.10 5.76 0.01
N ASN A 20 5.66 6.38 1.03
CA ASN A 20 6.39 7.64 0.91
C ASN A 20 7.61 7.55 -0.01
N ALA A 21 8.33 6.42 0.01
CA ALA A 21 9.44 6.19 -0.90
C ALA A 21 8.96 6.10 -2.36
N VAL A 22 7.82 5.44 -2.60
CA VAL A 22 7.16 5.39 -3.92
C VAL A 22 6.79 6.79 -4.39
N VAL A 23 6.07 7.55 -3.59
CA VAL A 23 5.66 8.93 -3.92
C VAL A 23 6.89 9.78 -4.24
N ARG A 24 7.92 9.72 -3.40
CA ARG A 24 9.17 10.46 -3.58
C ARG A 24 9.89 10.07 -4.87
N ALA A 25 10.06 8.77 -5.12
CA ALA A 25 10.78 8.28 -6.28
C ALA A 25 10.07 8.66 -7.59
N ALA A 26 8.76 8.40 -7.67
CA ALA A 26 7.95 8.69 -8.83
C ALA A 26 7.90 10.19 -9.12
N ALA A 27 7.61 11.02 -8.10
CA ALA A 27 7.53 12.46 -8.27
C ALA A 27 8.88 13.07 -8.69
N ARG A 28 9.99 12.69 -8.04
CA ARG A 28 11.32 13.20 -8.41
C ARG A 28 11.75 12.78 -9.81
N ALA A 29 11.43 11.56 -10.21
CA ALA A 29 11.73 11.07 -11.56
C ALA A 29 10.94 11.83 -12.64
N ALA A 30 9.69 12.19 -12.35
CA ALA A 30 8.85 12.98 -13.24
C ALA A 30 9.33 14.44 -13.32
N LEU A 31 9.57 15.08 -12.17
CA LEU A 31 10.10 16.45 -12.10
C LEU A 31 11.44 16.60 -12.83
N ALA A 32 12.34 15.61 -12.70
CA ALA A 32 13.62 15.61 -13.41
C ALA A 32 13.47 15.53 -14.95
N ARG A 33 12.30 15.14 -15.45
CA ARG A 33 11.93 15.12 -16.87
C ARG A 33 11.09 16.32 -17.30
N GLY A 34 10.91 17.29 -16.44
CA GLY A 34 10.10 18.49 -16.72
C GLY A 34 8.59 18.21 -16.70
N VAL A 35 8.14 17.12 -16.07
CA VAL A 35 6.72 16.79 -15.89
C VAL A 35 6.23 17.40 -14.59
N GLU A 36 5.13 18.14 -14.63
CA GLU A 36 4.46 18.65 -13.43
C GLU A 36 3.79 17.50 -12.66
N VAL A 37 3.90 17.53 -11.34
CA VAL A 37 3.42 16.43 -10.48
C VAL A 37 2.47 16.96 -9.42
N TYR A 38 1.25 16.44 -9.40
CA TYR A 38 0.26 16.67 -8.36
C TYR A 38 0.20 15.51 -7.39
N GLY A 39 0.39 15.75 -6.11
CA GLY A 39 0.04 14.83 -5.04
C GLY A 39 -1.46 14.92 -4.76
N ILE A 40 -2.17 13.82 -4.93
CA ILE A 40 -3.62 13.71 -4.70
C ILE A 40 -3.82 13.12 -3.30
N TYR A 41 -4.44 13.88 -2.42
CA TYR A 41 -4.65 13.47 -1.02
C TYR A 41 -5.83 12.52 -0.88
N GLU A 42 -5.76 11.61 0.09
CA GLU A 42 -6.84 10.65 0.41
C GLU A 42 -7.23 9.74 -0.78
N GLY A 43 -6.30 9.46 -1.67
CA GLY A 43 -6.50 8.55 -2.80
C GLY A 43 -7.58 8.99 -3.78
N TYR A 44 -8.44 8.06 -4.21
CA TYR A 44 -9.51 8.35 -5.16
C TYR A 44 -10.58 9.31 -4.62
N LYS A 45 -10.75 9.41 -3.31
CA LYS A 45 -11.63 10.39 -2.68
C LYS A 45 -11.16 11.81 -2.98
N GLY A 46 -9.88 12.07 -2.81
CA GLY A 46 -9.30 13.36 -3.16
C GLY A 46 -9.37 13.68 -4.66
N LEU A 47 -9.27 12.65 -5.51
CA LEU A 47 -9.46 12.84 -6.94
C LEU A 47 -10.90 13.28 -7.28
N ILE A 48 -11.92 12.72 -6.62
CA ILE A 48 -13.32 13.13 -6.78
C ILE A 48 -13.55 14.57 -6.30
N HIS A 49 -12.90 14.96 -5.19
CA HIS A 49 -13.14 16.26 -4.54
C HIS A 49 -12.12 17.34 -4.92
N ASP A 50 -11.27 17.08 -5.93
CA ASP A 50 -10.21 18.01 -6.38
C ASP A 50 -9.23 18.41 -5.26
N ASN A 51 -8.99 17.48 -4.31
CA ASN A 51 -8.06 17.69 -3.20
C ASN A 51 -6.64 17.26 -3.60
N MET A 52 -5.92 18.18 -4.23
CA MET A 52 -4.56 17.91 -4.71
C MET A 52 -3.64 19.12 -4.57
N LYS A 53 -2.34 18.87 -4.51
CA LYS A 53 -1.30 19.89 -4.40
C LYS A 53 -0.20 19.67 -5.43
N LEU A 54 0.20 20.73 -6.11
CA LEU A 54 1.36 20.72 -6.99
C LEU A 54 2.65 20.57 -6.16
N PHE A 55 3.50 19.63 -6.51
CA PHE A 55 4.87 19.54 -6.04
C PHE A 55 5.74 20.43 -6.93
N SER A 56 6.09 21.61 -6.40
CA SER A 56 6.81 22.64 -7.17
C SER A 56 8.29 22.29 -7.35
N SER A 57 8.85 21.53 -6.43
CA SER A 57 10.27 21.19 -6.45
C SER A 57 10.56 19.85 -5.76
N PRO A 58 11.73 19.25 -6.02
CA PRO A 58 12.19 18.09 -5.25
C PRO A 58 12.30 18.34 -3.74
N ALA A 59 12.36 19.60 -3.30
CA ALA A 59 12.41 19.95 -1.88
C ALA A 59 11.11 19.65 -1.14
N ASP A 60 9.95 19.71 -1.83
CA ASP A 60 8.64 19.35 -1.26
C ASP A 60 8.56 17.89 -0.81
N LEU A 61 9.49 17.06 -1.29
CA LEU A 61 9.58 15.63 -1.06
C LEU A 61 10.82 15.25 -0.21
N CYS A 62 11.44 16.23 0.43
CA CYS A 62 12.57 15.98 1.32
C CYS A 62 12.10 15.27 2.61
N ASN A 63 12.97 14.41 3.16
CA ASN A 63 12.79 13.75 4.45
C ASN A 63 11.54 12.86 4.59
N ILE A 64 10.86 12.51 3.49
CA ILE A 64 9.71 11.60 3.54
C ILE A 64 10.09 10.13 3.39
N ILE A 65 11.27 9.83 2.85
CA ILE A 65 11.72 8.46 2.57
C ILE A 65 11.89 7.61 3.85
N THR A 66 12.25 8.26 4.95
CA THR A 66 12.44 7.61 6.26
C THR A 66 11.15 7.53 7.09
N ARG A 67 10.05 8.10 6.58
CA ARG A 67 8.76 8.12 7.26
C ARG A 67 7.89 6.97 6.73
N SER A 68 7.40 6.14 7.63
CA SER A 68 6.39 5.14 7.32
C SER A 68 5.06 5.77 6.95
N GLY A 69 4.16 5.01 6.38
CA GLY A 69 2.86 5.49 5.90
C GLY A 69 2.96 6.33 4.63
N THR A 70 2.06 7.27 4.46
CA THR A 70 1.97 8.13 3.28
C THR A 70 1.66 9.58 3.63
N ILE A 71 2.42 10.52 3.06
CA ILE A 71 2.16 11.97 3.20
C ILE A 71 0.91 12.42 2.45
N LEU A 72 0.43 11.60 1.51
CA LEU A 72 -0.77 11.89 0.73
C LEU A 72 -2.03 11.42 1.44
N TYR A 73 -1.89 10.80 2.61
CA TYR A 73 -2.97 10.08 3.27
C TYR A 73 -3.55 8.99 2.38
N SER A 74 -4.38 8.14 2.92
CA SER A 74 -5.02 7.10 2.15
C SER A 74 -6.41 6.83 2.72
N ASP A 75 -7.37 6.55 1.83
CA ASP A 75 -8.73 6.24 2.23
C ASP A 75 -9.34 5.21 1.27
N ARG A 76 -10.39 4.54 1.72
CA ARG A 76 -11.25 3.69 0.90
C ARG A 76 -12.40 4.52 0.38
N CYS A 77 -12.52 4.64 -0.94
CA CYS A 77 -13.56 5.44 -1.58
C CYS A 77 -14.58 4.53 -2.29
N LEU A 78 -15.72 4.31 -1.66
CA LEU A 78 -16.81 3.54 -2.27
C LEU A 78 -17.51 4.35 -3.37
N GLU A 79 -17.59 5.67 -3.24
CA GLU A 79 -18.16 6.58 -4.24
C GLU A 79 -17.46 6.44 -5.59
N PHE A 80 -16.14 6.19 -5.60
CA PHE A 80 -15.36 6.01 -6.82
C PHE A 80 -15.82 4.83 -7.69
N LYS A 81 -16.51 3.85 -7.10
CA LYS A 81 -17.08 2.71 -7.81
C LYS A 81 -18.40 3.02 -8.52
N THR A 82 -18.98 4.17 -8.26
CA THR A 82 -20.23 4.61 -8.91
C THR A 82 -19.92 5.35 -10.21
N PRO A 83 -20.83 5.31 -11.21
CA PRO A 83 -20.66 6.08 -12.43
C PRO A 83 -20.50 7.59 -12.18
N GLU A 84 -21.22 8.12 -11.18
CA GLU A 84 -21.16 9.53 -10.79
C GLU A 84 -19.81 9.91 -10.19
N GLY A 85 -19.26 9.06 -9.30
CA GLY A 85 -17.93 9.27 -8.71
C GLY A 85 -16.83 9.19 -9.76
N MET A 86 -16.93 8.24 -10.67
CA MET A 86 -16.01 8.12 -11.80
C MET A 86 -16.07 9.36 -12.70
N ALA A 87 -17.25 9.84 -13.04
CA ALA A 87 -17.42 11.04 -13.85
C ALA A 87 -16.80 12.29 -13.19
N LYS A 88 -16.97 12.44 -11.87
CA LYS A 88 -16.33 13.52 -11.11
C LYS A 88 -14.81 13.42 -11.15
N ALA A 89 -14.26 12.22 -10.97
CA ALA A 89 -12.82 12.00 -11.02
C ALA A 89 -12.23 12.34 -12.39
N ILE A 90 -12.91 11.95 -13.47
CA ILE A 90 -12.51 12.28 -14.85
C ILE A 90 -12.57 13.79 -15.05
N ALA A 91 -13.66 14.45 -14.66
CA ALA A 91 -13.81 15.89 -14.75
C ALA A 91 -12.70 16.65 -13.99
N THR A 92 -12.27 16.12 -12.84
CA THR A 92 -11.14 16.66 -12.08
C THR A 92 -9.82 16.51 -12.84
N CYS A 93 -9.59 15.37 -13.49
CA CYS A 93 -8.41 15.18 -14.34
C CYS A 93 -8.40 16.15 -15.51
N GLU A 94 -9.54 16.31 -16.19
CA GLU A 94 -9.68 17.24 -17.32
C GLU A 94 -9.48 18.69 -16.90
N LYS A 95 -10.14 19.12 -15.82
CA LYS A 95 -10.01 20.47 -15.25
C LYS A 95 -8.56 20.84 -14.93
N ASN A 96 -7.82 19.90 -14.34
CA ASN A 96 -6.43 20.13 -13.93
C ASN A 96 -5.42 19.71 -15.02
N HIS A 97 -5.90 19.29 -16.18
CA HIS A 97 -5.05 18.81 -17.30
C HIS A 97 -4.10 17.67 -16.89
N ILE A 98 -4.59 16.72 -16.10
CA ILE A 98 -3.84 15.53 -15.69
C ILE A 98 -3.80 14.53 -16.85
N ASP A 99 -2.63 14.27 -17.40
CA ASP A 99 -2.43 13.37 -18.54
C ASP A 99 -2.41 11.89 -18.14
N GLY A 100 -2.12 11.60 -16.88
CA GLY A 100 -2.06 10.25 -16.36
C GLY A 100 -1.86 10.21 -14.85
N ILE A 101 -2.09 9.05 -14.25
CA ILE A 101 -2.04 8.86 -12.79
C ILE A 101 -1.09 7.72 -12.44
N ILE A 102 -0.34 7.89 -11.35
CA ILE A 102 0.38 6.83 -10.65
C ILE A 102 -0.38 6.53 -9.38
N ALA A 103 -0.90 5.32 -9.25
CA ALA A 103 -1.70 4.87 -8.11
C ALA A 103 -0.93 3.80 -7.33
N CYS A 104 -0.62 4.07 -6.06
CA CYS A 104 0.03 3.12 -5.17
C CYS A 104 -0.99 2.54 -4.18
N GLY A 105 -1.07 1.23 -4.09
CA GLY A 105 -1.96 0.54 -3.15
C GLY A 105 -2.16 -0.94 -3.48
N GLY A 106 -3.19 -1.55 -2.91
CA GLY A 106 -3.52 -2.95 -3.10
C GLY A 106 -4.51 -3.22 -4.25
N ASP A 107 -5.12 -4.41 -4.26
CA ASP A 107 -6.03 -4.88 -5.30
C ASP A 107 -7.17 -3.91 -5.62
N GLY A 108 -7.81 -3.34 -4.60
CA GLY A 108 -8.88 -2.34 -4.82
C GLY A 108 -8.41 -1.09 -5.53
N THR A 109 -7.17 -0.67 -5.31
CA THR A 109 -6.54 0.46 -5.99
C THR A 109 -6.28 0.15 -7.45
N PHE A 110 -5.85 -1.08 -7.77
CA PHE A 110 -5.61 -1.52 -9.14
C PHE A 110 -6.90 -1.64 -9.95
N ARG A 111 -7.99 -2.10 -9.34
CA ARG A 111 -9.32 -2.09 -10.00
C ARG A 111 -9.72 -0.67 -10.39
N GLY A 112 -9.60 0.27 -9.46
CA GLY A 112 -9.87 1.68 -9.75
C GLY A 112 -8.94 2.28 -10.81
N ALA A 113 -7.66 1.88 -10.82
CA ALA A 113 -6.69 2.27 -11.85
C ALA A 113 -7.08 1.74 -13.24
N THR A 114 -7.54 0.50 -13.31
CA THR A 114 -8.05 -0.11 -14.54
C THR A 114 -9.29 0.63 -15.04
N ASP A 115 -10.22 0.95 -14.14
CA ASP A 115 -11.44 1.68 -14.49
C ASP A 115 -11.12 3.07 -15.04
N LEU A 116 -10.19 3.83 -14.42
CA LEU A 116 -9.70 5.10 -14.97
C LEU A 116 -9.07 4.95 -16.36
N SER A 117 -8.25 3.92 -16.53
CA SER A 117 -7.61 3.65 -17.82
C SER A 117 -8.62 3.36 -18.90
N ASN A 118 -9.68 2.61 -18.61
CA ASN A 118 -10.77 2.32 -19.52
C ASN A 118 -11.56 3.58 -19.93
N HIS A 119 -11.57 4.60 -19.06
CA HIS A 119 -12.17 5.91 -19.34
C HIS A 119 -11.20 6.91 -19.97
N GLY A 120 -10.03 6.47 -20.40
CA GLY A 120 -9.08 7.29 -21.18
C GLY A 120 -8.04 8.06 -20.34
N ILE A 121 -7.98 7.88 -19.03
CA ILE A 121 -6.92 8.42 -18.16
C ILE A 121 -5.87 7.33 -17.93
N PRO A 122 -4.71 7.37 -18.60
CA PRO A 122 -3.66 6.36 -18.45
C PRO A 122 -3.22 6.26 -16.98
N THR A 123 -3.20 5.05 -16.42
CA THR A 123 -2.84 4.86 -15.03
C THR A 123 -1.79 3.74 -14.89
N ILE A 124 -0.80 3.97 -14.03
CA ILE A 124 0.19 2.97 -13.62
C ILE A 124 -0.08 2.61 -12.16
N GLY A 125 -0.28 1.31 -11.89
CA GLY A 125 -0.40 0.78 -10.55
C GLY A 125 0.97 0.39 -9.97
N ILE A 126 1.23 0.77 -8.71
CA ILE A 126 2.39 0.33 -7.94
C ILE A 126 1.88 -0.48 -6.74
N PRO A 127 2.27 -1.76 -6.61
CA PRO A 127 1.76 -2.62 -5.55
C PRO A 127 2.32 -2.20 -4.18
N GLY A 128 1.47 -1.54 -3.37
CA GLY A 128 1.78 -1.06 -2.03
C GLY A 128 0.78 -1.63 -1.03
N THR A 129 1.13 -2.76 -0.40
CA THR A 129 0.36 -3.45 0.63
C THR A 129 1.28 -4.36 1.42
N ILE A 130 1.00 -4.57 2.70
CA ILE A 130 1.74 -5.54 3.53
C ILE A 130 1.26 -6.98 3.31
N ASP A 131 0.10 -7.19 2.72
CA ASP A 131 -0.53 -8.52 2.60
C ASP A 131 0.17 -9.42 1.56
N ASN A 132 0.91 -8.82 0.63
CA ASN A 132 1.58 -9.51 -0.49
C ASN A 132 0.64 -10.37 -1.34
N ASP A 133 -0.61 -9.91 -1.51
CA ASP A 133 -1.70 -10.62 -2.16
C ASP A 133 -1.93 -10.19 -3.63
N ILE A 134 -0.97 -9.50 -4.23
CA ILE A 134 -1.01 -9.06 -5.64
C ILE A 134 -0.25 -10.05 -6.53
N THR A 135 -0.98 -10.73 -7.38
CA THR A 135 -0.45 -11.84 -8.21
C THR A 135 0.57 -11.44 -9.27
N SER A 136 0.68 -10.16 -9.59
CA SER A 136 1.59 -9.64 -10.64
C SER A 136 2.99 -9.29 -10.14
N THR A 137 3.28 -9.50 -8.86
CA THR A 137 4.59 -9.21 -8.26
C THR A 137 4.97 -10.27 -7.22
N ASP A 138 6.26 -10.52 -7.06
CA ASP A 138 6.78 -11.41 -6.01
C ASP A 138 6.74 -10.75 -4.63
N TYR A 139 6.97 -9.43 -4.59
CA TYR A 139 6.95 -8.63 -3.37
C TYR A 139 6.20 -7.32 -3.59
N THR A 140 5.28 -7.04 -2.68
CA THR A 140 4.61 -5.74 -2.60
C THR A 140 5.42 -4.77 -1.72
N VAL A 141 5.33 -3.48 -2.03
CA VAL A 141 5.97 -2.43 -1.23
C VAL A 141 5.37 -2.41 0.17
N GLY A 142 6.21 -2.63 1.17
CA GLY A 142 5.83 -2.67 2.58
C GLY A 142 5.81 -4.06 3.21
N PHE A 143 5.69 -5.12 2.44
CA PHE A 143 5.61 -6.48 2.95
C PHE A 143 6.86 -6.90 3.73
N ASP A 144 8.05 -6.71 3.15
CA ASP A 144 9.32 -7.06 3.80
C ASP A 144 9.54 -6.28 5.10
N THR A 145 9.24 -4.98 5.10
CA THR A 145 9.32 -4.15 6.32
C THR A 145 8.34 -4.62 7.39
N ALA A 146 7.13 -5.02 7.01
CA ALA A 146 6.15 -5.57 7.94
C ALA A 146 6.66 -6.87 8.59
N MET A 147 7.22 -7.78 7.81
CA MET A 147 7.82 -9.02 8.32
C MET A 147 8.95 -8.74 9.31
N ASN A 148 9.88 -7.85 8.96
CA ASN A 148 10.98 -7.47 9.85
C ASN A 148 10.48 -6.85 11.17
N THR A 149 9.40 -6.07 11.12
CA THR A 149 8.76 -5.51 12.31
C THR A 149 8.20 -6.62 13.22
N VAL A 150 7.51 -7.61 12.64
CA VAL A 150 6.98 -8.75 13.41
C VAL A 150 8.11 -9.53 14.07
N VAL A 151 9.18 -9.86 13.34
CA VAL A 151 10.34 -10.58 13.88
C VAL A 151 10.93 -9.82 15.08
N GLN A 152 11.15 -8.52 14.94
CA GLN A 152 11.68 -7.69 16.03
C GLN A 152 10.75 -7.66 17.26
N MET A 153 9.43 -7.67 17.07
CA MET A 153 8.48 -7.69 18.18
C MET A 153 8.46 -9.06 18.88
N VAL A 154 8.49 -10.15 18.12
CA VAL A 154 8.54 -11.51 18.65
C VAL A 154 9.82 -11.75 19.44
N ASP A 155 10.97 -11.29 18.93
CA ASP A 155 12.24 -11.40 19.65
C ASP A 155 12.23 -10.71 21.03
N ARG A 156 11.52 -9.59 21.15
CA ARG A 156 11.34 -8.88 22.43
C ARG A 156 10.42 -9.60 23.42
N LEU A 157 9.50 -10.43 22.90
CA LEU A 157 8.56 -11.19 23.75
C LEU A 157 9.17 -12.52 24.22
N ARG A 158 10.05 -13.11 23.42
CA ARG A 158 10.61 -14.45 23.61
C ARG A 158 11.24 -14.64 24.97
N ASP A 159 12.12 -13.73 25.40
CA ASP A 159 12.86 -13.87 26.65
C ASP A 159 11.94 -13.89 27.87
N THR A 160 10.88 -13.06 27.84
CA THR A 160 9.92 -13.02 28.93
C THR A 160 9.00 -14.23 28.93
N CYS A 161 8.65 -14.73 27.73
CA CYS A 161 7.85 -15.93 27.56
C CYS A 161 8.58 -17.16 28.15
N GLU A 162 9.86 -17.33 27.83
CA GLU A 162 10.70 -18.40 28.36
C GLU A 162 10.88 -18.27 29.85
N SER A 163 11.17 -17.07 30.38
CA SER A 163 11.38 -16.83 31.81
C SER A 163 10.16 -17.19 32.67
N HIS A 164 8.99 -17.10 32.11
CA HIS A 164 7.72 -17.37 32.83
C HIS A 164 7.08 -18.71 32.43
N ALA A 165 7.75 -19.55 31.63
CA ALA A 165 7.22 -20.79 31.07
C ALA A 165 5.82 -20.59 30.45
N ARG A 166 5.70 -19.57 29.60
CA ARG A 166 4.46 -19.20 28.91
C ARG A 166 4.54 -19.53 27.42
N CYS A 167 3.37 -19.62 26.81
CA CYS A 167 3.22 -19.63 25.36
C CYS A 167 2.57 -18.30 24.92
N ASP A 168 3.19 -17.61 23.99
CA ASP A 168 2.64 -16.40 23.40
C ASP A 168 1.94 -16.74 22.08
N VAL A 169 0.74 -16.19 21.90
CA VAL A 169 0.02 -16.22 20.62
C VAL A 169 0.12 -14.84 19.99
N VAL A 170 0.78 -14.77 18.85
CA VAL A 170 1.01 -13.52 18.13
C VAL A 170 0.11 -13.48 16.89
N GLU A 171 -0.87 -12.58 16.92
CA GLU A 171 -1.71 -12.31 15.76
C GLU A 171 -1.05 -11.26 14.87
N VAL A 172 -1.00 -11.53 13.57
CA VAL A 172 -0.46 -10.62 12.55
C VAL A 172 -1.51 -10.31 11.49
N MET A 173 -1.37 -9.18 10.83
CA MET A 173 -2.19 -8.83 9.68
C MET A 173 -1.84 -9.71 8.47
N GLY A 174 -2.65 -9.66 7.43
CA GLY A 174 -2.48 -10.42 6.19
C GLY A 174 -3.80 -10.64 5.47
N ARG A 175 -4.92 -10.27 6.11
CA ARG A 175 -6.28 -10.43 5.59
C ARG A 175 -6.58 -11.89 5.26
N TRP A 176 -6.66 -12.25 3.97
CA TRP A 176 -6.90 -13.62 3.49
C TRP A 176 -5.62 -14.31 3.03
N ALA A 177 -4.46 -13.67 3.18
CA ALA A 177 -3.16 -14.19 2.79
C ALA A 177 -2.27 -14.40 4.02
N GLY A 178 -1.87 -15.64 4.25
CA GLY A 178 -1.04 -16.05 5.38
C GLY A 178 0.46 -15.75 5.22
N HIS A 179 0.85 -14.91 4.24
CA HIS A 179 2.26 -14.67 3.91
C HIS A 179 3.07 -14.12 5.07
N ILE A 180 2.55 -13.12 5.80
CA ILE A 180 3.25 -12.55 6.96
C ILE A 180 3.37 -13.60 8.04
N ALA A 181 2.26 -14.24 8.44
CA ALA A 181 2.24 -15.24 9.49
C ALA A 181 3.21 -16.40 9.21
N LEU A 182 3.16 -16.95 8.00
CA LEU A 182 3.98 -18.09 7.63
C LEU A 182 5.47 -17.74 7.64
N ARG A 183 5.86 -16.68 6.96
CA ARG A 183 7.28 -16.32 6.83
C ARG A 183 7.88 -15.84 8.13
N THR A 184 7.15 -15.05 8.92
CA THR A 184 7.64 -14.59 10.23
C THR A 184 7.63 -15.71 11.26
N GLY A 185 6.63 -16.59 11.24
CA GLY A 185 6.59 -17.75 12.10
C GLY A 185 7.78 -18.70 11.88
N ILE A 186 8.15 -18.95 10.62
CA ILE A 186 9.36 -19.71 10.28
C ILE A 186 10.62 -18.97 10.74
N ALA A 187 10.73 -17.67 10.46
CA ALA A 187 11.89 -16.86 10.81
C ALA A 187 12.11 -16.78 12.33
N CYS A 188 11.02 -16.72 13.10
CA CYS A 188 11.07 -16.68 14.56
C CYS A 188 11.19 -18.07 15.21
N GLY A 189 11.09 -19.16 14.46
CA GLY A 189 11.07 -20.51 15.02
C GLY A 189 9.84 -20.79 15.86
N ALA A 190 8.68 -20.31 15.44
CA ALA A 190 7.42 -20.57 16.13
C ALA A 190 7.09 -22.06 16.17
N SER A 191 6.56 -22.56 17.29
CA SER A 191 6.16 -23.96 17.44
C SER A 191 5.03 -24.37 16.51
N ALA A 192 4.16 -23.40 16.15
CA ALA A 192 3.06 -23.60 15.21
C ALA A 192 2.73 -22.28 14.49
N VAL A 193 2.20 -22.39 13.28
CA VAL A 193 1.74 -21.26 12.47
C VAL A 193 0.38 -21.60 11.89
N ALA A 194 -0.64 -20.80 12.21
CA ALA A 194 -1.96 -20.89 11.59
C ALA A 194 -2.09 -19.84 10.49
N ILE A 195 -2.52 -20.26 9.30
CA ILE A 195 -2.77 -19.40 8.14
C ILE A 195 -4.15 -19.66 7.56
N SER A 196 -4.72 -18.65 6.91
CA SER A 196 -6.09 -18.74 6.36
C SER A 196 -6.26 -19.78 5.27
N GLU A 197 -5.19 -20.11 4.55
CA GLU A 197 -5.17 -21.07 3.41
C GLU A 197 -5.24 -22.53 3.85
N ILE A 198 -4.91 -22.82 5.10
CA ILE A 198 -4.88 -24.19 5.64
C ILE A 198 -5.82 -24.27 6.84
N PRO A 199 -6.90 -25.07 6.76
CA PRO A 199 -7.72 -25.33 7.93
C PRO A 199 -6.89 -25.91 9.07
N PHE A 200 -7.07 -25.42 10.28
CA PHE A 200 -6.40 -25.95 11.46
C PHE A 200 -7.42 -26.40 12.51
N ASP A 201 -7.05 -27.42 13.24
CA ASP A 201 -7.80 -27.89 14.39
C ASP A 201 -7.21 -27.29 15.68
N ALA A 202 -7.99 -26.42 16.32
CA ALA A 202 -7.56 -25.76 17.57
C ALA A 202 -7.25 -26.77 18.69
N VAL A 203 -7.92 -27.92 18.73
CA VAL A 203 -7.64 -28.96 19.74
C VAL A 203 -6.26 -29.57 19.52
N SER A 204 -5.89 -29.85 18.28
CA SER A 204 -4.56 -30.37 17.95
C SER A 204 -3.44 -29.40 18.35
N TYR A 205 -3.66 -28.09 18.24
CA TYR A 205 -2.68 -27.07 18.66
C TYR A 205 -2.46 -27.01 20.18
N THR A 206 -3.43 -27.40 20.99
CA THR A 206 -3.27 -27.41 22.46
C THR A 206 -2.33 -28.51 22.94
N HIS A 207 -1.93 -29.45 22.09
CA HIS A 207 -1.01 -30.54 22.39
C HIS A 207 0.43 -30.28 21.90
N LEU A 208 0.73 -29.10 21.36
CA LEU A 208 2.06 -28.71 20.88
C LEU A 208 2.99 -28.17 21.99
N THR A 209 2.49 -28.00 23.20
CA THR A 209 3.23 -27.50 24.38
C THR A 209 3.56 -28.63 25.35
#